data_429a63c4944d080199f5c61ab39b0329
#
_entry.id   429a63c4944d080199f5c61ab39b0329
#
_cell.length_a   1.000
_cell.length_b   1.000
_cell.length_c   1.000
_cell.angle_alpha   90.00
_cell.angle_beta   90.00
_cell.angle_gamma   90.00
#
_symmetry.space_group_name_H-M   'P 1'
#
loop_
_entity.id
_entity.type
_entity.pdbx_description
1 polymer ?
#
loop_
_entity_poly.entity_id
_entity_poly.type
_entity_poly.pdbx_seq_one_letter_code
_entity_poly.pdbx_strand_id
1 'polypeptide(L)' 'MNITALILAGGLGKRIRSVESEKPKVMIEINNKPFVHYIIDELIKGGISSIIILCGYKYEYIINYFSSNPVAIWHHIEPI' A
#
# COMPACT_ATOMS: atom_id res chain seq x y z
N MET A 1 12.91 20.13 0.21
CA MET A 1 13.58 18.86 -0.10
C MET A 1 12.56 17.80 -0.45
N ASN A 2 12.78 17.10 -1.55
CA ASN A 2 11.86 16.04 -1.96
C ASN A 2 12.30 14.72 -1.38
N ILE A 3 11.41 14.09 -0.65
CA ILE A 3 11.70 12.82 -0.02
C ILE A 3 10.73 11.78 -0.56
N THR A 4 11.27 10.67 -1.02
CA THR A 4 10.46 9.57 -1.51
C THR A 4 10.49 8.44 -0.50
N ALA A 5 9.32 8.01 -0.07
CA ALA A 5 9.21 6.88 0.85
C ALA A 5 9.02 5.59 0.06
N LEU A 6 9.55 4.53 0.60
CA LEU A 6 9.44 3.22 -0.02
C LEU A 6 8.61 2.35 0.90
N ILE A 7 7.48 1.85 0.42
CA ILE A 7 6.62 0.97 1.20
C ILE A 7 6.78 -0.44 0.67
N LEU A 8 7.22 -1.34 1.53
CA LEU A 8 7.40 -2.73 1.16
C LEU A 8 6.12 -3.48 1.44
N ALA A 9 5.33 -3.68 0.42
CA ALA A 9 4.05 -4.34 0.54
C ALA A 9 4.04 -5.71 -0.09
N GLY A 10 5.23 -6.19 -0.47
CA GLY A 10 5.32 -7.49 -1.09
C GLY A 10 5.48 -8.61 -0.10
N GLY A 11 5.10 -8.38 1.11
CA GLY A 11 5.27 -9.35 2.16
C GLY A 11 4.83 -10.71 1.76
N LEU A 12 5.50 -11.68 2.30
CA LEU A 12 5.26 -13.05 1.95
C LEU A 12 3.96 -13.53 2.51
N GLY A 13 2.94 -13.41 1.72
CA GLY A 13 1.63 -13.83 2.15
C GLY A 13 1.57 -15.26 2.58
N LYS A 14 2.56 -16.04 2.21
CA LYS A 14 2.50 -17.43 2.54
C LYS A 14 2.53 -17.71 4.03
N ARG A 15 2.97 -16.76 4.81
CA ARG A 15 2.95 -16.95 6.24
C ARG A 15 1.59 -16.76 6.82
N ILE A 16 0.75 -16.09 6.11
CA ILE A 16 -0.57 -15.78 6.58
C ILE A 16 -1.59 -16.42 5.71
N ARG A 17 -1.40 -17.65 5.45
CA ARG A 17 -2.29 -18.37 4.63
C ARG A 17 -3.50 -18.80 5.39
N SER A 18 -4.14 -17.89 5.97
CA SER A 18 -5.36 -18.20 6.64
C SER A 18 -6.46 -17.86 5.69
N VAL A 19 -7.64 -17.96 6.18
CA VAL A 19 -8.82 -17.73 5.39
C VAL A 19 -8.86 -16.38 4.74
N GLU A 20 -8.33 -15.42 5.41
CA GLU A 20 -8.44 -14.06 4.92
C GLU A 20 -7.33 -13.70 3.97
N SER A 21 -6.51 -14.62 3.60
CA SER A 21 -5.35 -14.29 2.80
C SER A 21 -5.64 -14.04 1.35
N GLU A 22 -6.86 -13.68 1.03
CA GLU A 22 -7.17 -13.32 -0.34
C GLU A 22 -6.64 -11.96 -0.70
N LYS A 23 -6.26 -11.17 0.29
CA LYS A 23 -5.72 -9.84 0.07
C LYS A 23 -4.30 -9.75 0.57
N PRO A 24 -3.49 -8.85 -0.01
CA PRO A 24 -2.19 -8.56 0.60
C PRO A 24 -2.40 -8.05 2.01
N LYS A 25 -1.43 -8.31 2.86
CA LYS A 25 -1.53 -7.94 4.26
C LYS A 25 -1.81 -6.45 4.45
N VAL A 26 -1.15 -5.60 3.67
CA VAL A 26 -1.34 -4.16 3.80
C VAL A 26 -2.69 -3.68 3.33
N MET A 27 -3.45 -4.55 2.68
CA MET A 27 -4.79 -4.19 2.22
C MET A 27 -5.88 -4.60 3.19
N ILE A 28 -5.52 -5.18 4.32
CA ILE A 28 -6.51 -5.52 5.34
C ILE A 28 -7.13 -4.23 5.83
N GLU A 29 -8.45 -4.22 5.88
CA GLU A 29 -9.18 -3.00 6.22
C GLU A 29 -9.36 -2.80 7.71
N ILE A 30 -9.21 -1.55 8.11
CA ILE A 30 -9.46 -1.12 9.47
C ILE A 30 -10.44 0.04 9.32
N ASN A 31 -11.63 -0.13 9.84
CA ASN A 31 -12.69 0.87 9.71
C ASN A 31 -12.94 1.23 8.25
N ASN A 32 -13.02 0.18 7.42
CA ASN A 32 -13.33 0.31 5.98
C ASN A 32 -12.26 1.02 5.17
N LYS A 33 -11.03 1.05 5.66
CA LYS A 33 -9.94 1.70 4.95
C LYS A 33 -8.72 0.81 5.05
N PRO A 34 -8.05 0.49 3.93
CA PRO A 34 -6.91 -0.41 3.97
C PRO A 34 -5.76 0.14 4.80
N PHE A 35 -5.07 -0.73 5.46
CA PHE A 35 -3.96 -0.35 6.32
C PHE A 35 -2.92 0.50 5.59
N VAL A 36 -2.63 0.16 4.33
CA VAL A 36 -1.64 0.91 3.56
C VAL A 36 -2.03 2.38 3.41
N HIS A 37 -3.33 2.66 3.34
CA HIS A 37 -3.77 4.04 3.19
C HIS A 37 -3.47 4.85 4.45
N TYR A 38 -3.59 4.23 5.63
CA TYR A 38 -3.23 4.91 6.88
C TYR A 38 -1.74 5.22 6.90
N ILE A 39 -0.93 4.30 6.40
CA ILE A 39 0.51 4.53 6.33
C ILE A 39 0.81 5.73 5.45
N ILE A 40 0.16 5.79 4.30
CA ILE A 40 0.38 6.89 3.36
C ILE A 40 -0.06 8.22 3.97
N ASP A 41 -1.19 8.22 4.66
CA ASP A 41 -1.65 9.44 5.30
C ASP A 41 -0.63 9.96 6.31
N GLU A 42 -0.03 9.06 7.08
CA GLU A 42 0.98 9.47 8.05
C GLU A 42 2.23 10.00 7.38
N LEU A 43 2.62 9.39 6.27
CA LEU A 43 3.78 9.86 5.54
C LEU A 43 3.55 11.25 4.98
N ILE A 44 2.36 11.50 4.45
CA ILE A 44 2.02 12.82 3.93
C ILE A 44 2.07 13.85 5.05
N LYS A 45 1.56 13.53 6.21
CA LYS A 45 1.61 14.42 7.35
C LYS A 45 3.04 14.75 7.74
N GLY A 46 3.94 13.80 7.54
CA GLY A 46 5.34 14.01 7.88
C GLY A 46 6.13 14.76 6.82
N GLY A 47 5.48 15.18 5.73
CA GLY A 47 6.16 15.96 4.71
C GLY A 47 6.71 15.16 3.53
N ILE A 48 6.34 13.90 3.42
CA ILE A 48 6.79 13.08 2.29
C ILE A 48 6.11 13.57 1.03
N SER A 49 6.88 13.73 -0.04
CA SER A 49 6.33 14.27 -1.28
C SER A 49 6.03 13.23 -2.34
N SER A 50 6.53 12.03 -2.18
CA SER A 50 6.23 10.97 -3.13
C SER A 50 6.42 9.61 -2.48
N ILE A 51 5.78 8.58 -3.04
CA ILE A 51 5.90 7.23 -2.50
C ILE A 51 6.05 6.22 -3.63
N ILE A 52 6.75 5.13 -3.32
CA ILE A 52 6.84 3.99 -4.20
C ILE A 52 6.40 2.78 -3.38
N ILE A 53 5.45 2.03 -3.88
CA ILE A 53 4.94 0.85 -3.21
C ILE A 53 5.44 -0.39 -3.95
N LEU A 54 6.29 -1.16 -3.30
CA LEU A 54 6.75 -2.42 -3.88
C LEU A 54 5.82 -3.51 -3.40
N CYS A 55 5.14 -4.14 -4.32
CA CYS A 55 4.13 -5.12 -3.97
C CYS A 55 4.38 -6.44 -4.70
N GLY A 56 3.76 -7.48 -4.20
CA GLY A 56 3.96 -8.81 -4.76
C GLY A 56 2.67 -9.58 -4.77
N TYR A 57 2.48 -10.42 -3.76
CA TYR A 57 1.30 -11.27 -3.70
C TYR A 57 0.01 -10.47 -3.86
N LYS A 58 -0.75 -10.81 -4.89
CA LYS A 58 -2.05 -10.17 -5.17
C LYS A 58 -1.96 -8.65 -5.26
N TYR A 59 -0.93 -8.18 -5.94
CA TYR A 59 -0.69 -6.74 -6.07
C TYR A 59 -1.84 -6.01 -6.77
N GLU A 60 -2.66 -6.74 -7.49
CA GLU A 60 -3.80 -6.12 -8.18
C GLU A 60 -4.74 -5.41 -7.22
N TYR A 61 -4.86 -5.90 -6.00
CA TYR A 61 -5.70 -5.25 -5.01
C TYR A 61 -5.22 -3.83 -4.73
N ILE A 62 -3.90 -3.66 -4.69
CA ILE A 62 -3.34 -2.34 -4.40
C ILE A 62 -3.56 -1.40 -5.58
N ILE A 63 -3.31 -1.88 -6.78
CA ILE A 63 -3.51 -1.07 -7.98
C ILE A 63 -4.97 -0.65 -8.11
N ASN A 64 -5.87 -1.61 -7.93
CA ASN A 64 -7.30 -1.30 -8.06
C ASN A 64 -7.76 -0.32 -7.01
N TYR A 65 -7.28 -0.46 -5.79
CA TYR A 65 -7.69 0.44 -4.73
C TYR A 65 -7.29 1.89 -5.05
N PHE A 66 -6.05 2.09 -5.44
CA PHE A 66 -5.58 3.46 -5.68
C PHE A 66 -6.06 4.05 -7.00
N SER A 67 -6.56 3.20 -7.89
CA SER A 67 -7.22 3.70 -9.09
C SER A 67 -8.52 4.42 -8.72
N SER A 68 -9.20 3.92 -7.71
CA SER A 68 -10.46 4.50 -7.26
C SER A 68 -10.29 5.51 -6.13
N ASN A 69 -9.16 5.45 -5.45
CA ASN A 69 -8.92 6.29 -4.27
C ASN A 69 -7.55 6.94 -4.38
N PRO A 70 -7.37 7.86 -5.32
CA PRO A 70 -6.06 8.46 -5.53
C PRO A 70 -5.61 9.29 -4.34
N VAL A 71 -4.30 9.32 -4.12
CA VAL A 71 -3.75 10.13 -3.06
C VAL A 71 -3.17 11.40 -3.65
N ALA A 72 -2.98 12.41 -2.82
CA ALA A 72 -2.60 13.74 -3.27
C ALA A 72 -1.15 13.88 -3.73
N ILE A 73 -0.31 12.93 -3.38
CA ILE A 73 1.10 13.01 -3.76
C ILE A 73 1.39 12.01 -4.87
N TRP A 74 2.49 12.21 -5.57
CA TRP A 74 2.91 11.30 -6.62
C TRP A 74 3.16 9.91 -6.04
N HIS A 75 2.72 8.92 -6.73
CA HIS A 75 2.96 7.56 -6.27
C HIS A 75 3.17 6.63 -7.46
N HIS A 76 3.88 5.55 -7.18
CA HIS A 76 4.15 4.53 -8.18
C HIS A 76 4.03 3.17 -7.50
N ILE A 77 3.35 2.26 -8.16
CA ILE A 77 3.18 0.90 -7.65
C ILE A 77 4.00 -0.03 -8.52
N GLU A 78 4.97 -0.67 -7.90
CA GLU A 78 5.89 -1.53 -8.63
C GLU A 78 5.74 -2.97 -8.20
N PRO A 79 5.23 -3.83 -9.07
CA PRO A 79 5.11 -5.26 -8.75
C PRO A 79 6.49 -5.91 -8.74
N ILE A 80 6.72 -6.78 -7.80
CA ILE A 80 8.00 -7.51 -7.71
C ILE A 80 7.80 -9.00 -7.59
#